data_10162c06c2e03a64157dbfd47ca47d2d
#
_entry.id   10162c06c2e03a64157dbfd47ca47d2d
#
_cell.length_a   1.000
_cell.length_b   1.000
_cell.length_c   1.000
_cell.angle_alpha   90.00
_cell.angle_beta   90.00
_cell.angle_gamma   90.00
#
_symmetry.space_group_name_H-M   'P 1'
#
loop_
_entity.id
_entity.type
_entity.pdbx_description
1 polymer ?
#
loop_
_entity_poly.entity_id
_entity_poly.type
_entity_poly.pdbx_seq_one_letter_code
_entity_poly.pdbx_strand_id
1 'polypeptide(L)'
;MPSNRARRKVLIIEEEPAIRNVLYVLLAGLGCDGDIAHDTDQALSMIRQVRFDAVLLDLRSSHLPPDQMVSTITELRPSLVGRVLVITGEVSDPTTVEMLERCAVPYIPRNRVTSDLWGHLTPLLGFAS
;
A
#
# COMPACT_ATOMS: atom_id res chain seq x y z
N MET A 1 -1.75 11.55 -26.88
CA MET A 1 -1.65 11.53 -26.26
C MET A 1 -1.51 11.45 -25.52
N PRO A 2 -1.50 11.17 -26.02
CA PRO A 2 -1.63 10.91 -25.08
C PRO A 2 -1.41 11.25 -24.13
N SER A 3 -1.37 10.75 -23.99
CA SER A 3 -1.55 11.14 -22.62
C SER A 3 -0.25 11.54 -21.97
N ASN A 4 -0.10 12.78 -21.68
CA ASN A 4 1.02 13.27 -20.90
C ASN A 4 0.82 13.07 -19.40
N ARG A 5 -0.23 12.35 -19.05
CA ARG A 5 -0.54 12.13 -17.65
C ARG A 5 0.48 11.17 -17.06
N ALA A 6 1.14 11.60 -16.00
CA ALA A 6 2.07 10.75 -15.29
C ALA A 6 1.35 9.52 -14.76
N ARG A 7 2.02 8.37 -14.80
CA ARG A 7 1.49 7.16 -14.21
C ARG A 7 1.40 7.33 -12.70
N ARG A 8 0.41 6.66 -12.10
CA ARG A 8 0.30 6.66 -10.64
C ARG A 8 1.47 5.88 -10.05
N LYS A 9 2.09 6.45 -9.03
CA LYS A 9 3.20 5.80 -8.34
C LYS A 9 2.73 5.18 -7.04
N VAL A 10 3.02 3.90 -6.87
CA VAL A 10 2.62 3.16 -5.68
C VAL A 10 3.86 2.56 -5.03
N LEU A 11 4.04 2.82 -3.74
CA LEU A 11 5.11 2.21 -2.97
C LEU A 11 4.65 0.88 -2.41
N ILE A 12 5.43 -0.17 -2.64
CA ILE A 12 5.18 -1.50 -2.11
C ILE A 12 6.16 -1.76 -0.97
N ILE A 13 5.65 -1.96 0.23
CA ILE A 13 6.45 -2.31 1.39
C ILE A 13 6.26 -3.79 1.66
N GLU A 14 7.18 -4.61 1.12
CA GLU A 14 7.09 -6.07 1.15
C GLU A 14 8.48 -6.67 1.02
N GLU A 15 8.86 -7.48 2.00
CA GLU A 15 10.19 -8.12 1.98
C GLU A 15 10.18 -9.50 1.32
N GLU A 16 9.02 -10.15 1.19
CA GLU A 16 8.93 -11.48 0.59
C GLU A 16 8.89 -11.38 -0.93
N PRO A 17 9.90 -11.92 -1.65
CA PRO A 17 10.00 -11.72 -3.11
C PRO A 17 8.81 -12.25 -3.88
N ALA A 18 8.22 -13.37 -3.47
CA ALA A 18 7.08 -13.94 -4.19
C ALA A 18 5.87 -13.01 -4.18
N ILE A 19 5.54 -12.47 -3.02
CA ILE A 19 4.41 -11.54 -2.89
C ILE A 19 4.73 -10.21 -3.58
N ARG A 20 5.95 -9.71 -3.38
CA ARG A 20 6.42 -8.47 -3.97
C ARG A 20 6.30 -8.48 -5.48
N ASN A 21 6.72 -9.58 -6.11
CA ASN A 21 6.68 -9.70 -7.56
C ASN A 21 5.24 -9.75 -8.08
N VAL A 22 4.34 -10.43 -7.37
CA VAL A 22 2.92 -10.46 -7.73
C VAL A 22 2.34 -9.05 -7.68
N LEU A 23 2.61 -8.31 -6.61
CA LEU A 23 2.11 -6.94 -6.48
C LEU A 23 2.65 -6.04 -7.59
N TYR A 24 3.94 -6.17 -7.88
CA TYR A 24 4.58 -5.37 -8.92
C TYR A 24 3.92 -5.60 -10.29
N VAL A 25 3.70 -6.87 -10.63
CA VAL A 25 3.07 -7.23 -11.91
C VAL A 25 1.62 -6.75 -11.95
N LEU A 26 0.87 -6.91 -10.87
CA LEU A 26 -0.52 -6.45 -10.82
C LEU A 26 -0.60 -4.93 -11.01
N LEU A 27 0.28 -4.18 -10.35
CA LEU A 27 0.32 -2.72 -10.49
C LEU A 27 0.63 -2.30 -11.92
N ALA A 28 1.60 -2.96 -12.56
CA ALA A 28 1.94 -2.67 -13.95
C ALA A 28 0.74 -2.89 -14.86
N GLY A 29 -0.01 -3.97 -14.62
CA GLY A 29 -1.23 -4.24 -15.40
C GLY A 29 -2.34 -3.23 -15.18
N LEU A 30 -2.30 -2.50 -14.05
CA LEU A 30 -3.26 -1.45 -13.75
C LEU A 30 -2.79 -0.07 -14.21
N GLY A 31 -1.66 0.00 -14.91
CA GLY A 31 -1.13 1.27 -15.38
C GLY A 31 -0.41 2.07 -14.29
N CYS A 32 0.05 1.41 -13.25
CA CYS A 32 0.77 2.05 -12.15
C CYS A 32 2.25 1.70 -12.17
N ASP A 33 3.07 2.62 -11.71
CA ASP A 33 4.48 2.36 -11.47
C ASP A 33 4.67 1.95 -10.03
N GLY A 34 5.22 0.76 -9.80
CA GLY A 34 5.51 0.26 -8.47
C GLY A 34 6.98 0.48 -8.10
N ASP A 35 7.23 1.05 -6.96
CA ASP A 35 8.55 1.08 -6.35
C ASP A 35 8.52 0.20 -5.11
N ILE A 36 9.65 -0.41 -4.79
CA ILE A 36 9.72 -1.43 -3.75
C ILE A 36 10.63 -0.96 -2.62
N ALA A 37 10.12 -1.04 -1.39
CA ALA A 37 10.91 -0.89 -0.19
C ALA A 37 10.99 -2.23 0.52
N HIS A 38 12.18 -2.60 0.96
CA HIS A 38 12.43 -3.89 1.60
C HIS A 38 12.18 -3.89 3.10
N ASP A 39 12.18 -2.72 3.71
CA ASP A 39 11.97 -2.59 5.14
C ASP A 39 11.39 -1.22 5.48
N THR A 40 11.10 -1.02 6.76
CA THR A 40 10.50 0.20 7.25
C THR A 40 11.37 1.42 7.00
N ASP A 41 12.67 1.33 7.29
CA ASP A 41 13.56 2.47 7.15
C ASP A 41 13.68 2.92 5.70
N GLN A 42 13.83 1.96 4.79
CA GLN A 42 13.88 2.27 3.37
C GLN A 42 12.57 2.91 2.90
N ALA A 43 11.44 2.37 3.35
CA ALA A 43 10.13 2.90 2.98
C ALA A 43 9.99 4.36 3.40
N LEU A 44 10.33 4.67 4.64
CA LEU A 44 10.20 6.04 5.14
C LEU A 44 11.14 6.99 4.42
N SER A 45 12.36 6.54 4.10
CA SER A 45 13.30 7.33 3.31
C SER A 45 12.73 7.65 1.93
N MET A 46 12.15 6.64 1.26
CA MET A 46 11.57 6.83 -0.06
C MET A 46 10.37 7.78 -0.02
N ILE A 47 9.55 7.67 1.02
CA ILE A 47 8.39 8.55 1.19
C ILE A 47 8.81 10.01 1.38
N ARG A 48 9.96 10.24 2.03
CA ARG A 48 10.50 11.59 2.18
C ARG A 48 10.97 12.18 0.85
N GLN A 49 11.49 11.33 -0.04
CA GLN A 49 12.15 11.78 -1.27
C GLN A 49 11.25 11.78 -2.49
N VAL A 50 10.28 10.86 -2.54
CA VAL A 50 9.43 10.66 -3.71
C VAL A 50 7.97 10.80 -3.29
N ARG A 51 7.20 11.45 -4.14
CA ARG A 51 5.76 11.58 -3.91
C ARG A 51 5.04 10.37 -4.50
N PHE A 52 4.47 9.54 -3.64
CA PHE A 52 3.66 8.40 -4.04
C PHE A 52 2.18 8.76 -4.00
N ASP A 53 1.40 8.12 -4.86
CA ASP A 53 -0.05 8.29 -4.88
C ASP A 53 -0.76 7.35 -3.92
N ALA A 54 -0.13 6.22 -3.60
CA ALA A 54 -0.63 5.25 -2.64
C ALA A 54 0.51 4.39 -2.11
N VAL A 55 0.25 3.71 -0.99
CA VAL A 55 1.21 2.79 -0.37
C VAL A 55 0.51 1.46 -0.12
N LEU A 56 1.15 0.37 -0.52
CA LEU A 56 0.75 -0.98 -0.15
C LEU A 56 1.68 -1.45 0.96
N LEU A 57 1.12 -1.71 2.12
CA LEU A 57 1.89 -2.08 3.30
C LEU A 57 1.54 -3.49 3.74
N ASP A 58 2.48 -4.43 3.59
CA ASP A 58 2.32 -5.76 4.19
C ASP A 58 2.72 -5.65 5.66
N LEU A 59 1.81 -6.00 6.55
CA LEU A 59 2.04 -5.88 7.98
C LEU A 59 3.23 -6.70 8.48
N ARG A 60 3.55 -7.80 7.79
CA ARG A 60 4.69 -8.62 8.18
C ARG A 60 6.03 -7.96 7.88
N SER A 61 6.03 -6.96 7.01
CA SER A 61 7.25 -6.26 6.62
C SER A 61 7.46 -4.97 7.40
N SER A 62 6.61 -4.70 8.39
CA SER A 62 6.73 -3.51 9.23
C SER A 62 7.28 -3.91 10.60
N HIS A 63 8.27 -3.15 11.07
CA HIS A 63 8.80 -3.30 12.43
C HIS A 63 7.98 -2.51 13.45
N LEU A 64 7.10 -1.64 12.97
CA LEU A 64 6.21 -0.87 13.82
C LEU A 64 4.83 -1.51 13.86
N PRO A 65 4.07 -1.34 14.96
CA PRO A 65 2.66 -1.72 14.95
C PRO A 65 1.92 -1.04 13.81
N PRO A 66 0.86 -1.66 13.28
CA PRO A 66 0.19 -1.14 12.06
C PRO A 66 -0.29 0.30 12.20
N ASP A 67 -0.87 0.66 13.33
CA ASP A 67 -1.35 2.03 13.57
C ASP A 67 -0.21 3.03 13.58
N GLN A 68 0.92 2.68 14.19
CA GLN A 68 2.09 3.54 14.22
C GLN A 68 2.72 3.69 12.84
N MET A 69 2.78 2.59 12.07
CA MET A 69 3.33 2.67 10.72
C MET A 69 2.49 3.58 9.83
N VAL A 70 1.18 3.43 9.87
CA VAL A 70 0.28 4.27 9.08
C VAL A 70 0.38 5.74 9.53
N SER A 71 0.40 5.99 10.84
CA SER A 71 0.56 7.35 11.37
C SER A 71 1.87 7.98 10.91
N THR A 72 2.97 7.24 10.99
CA THR A 72 4.27 7.75 10.57
C THR A 72 4.27 8.12 9.09
N ILE A 73 3.72 7.25 8.24
CA ILE A 73 3.62 7.49 6.81
C ILE A 73 2.81 8.76 6.53
N THR A 74 1.65 8.89 7.15
CA THR A 74 0.75 10.00 6.88
C THR A 74 1.22 11.31 7.51
N GLU A 75 2.01 11.24 8.57
CA GLU A 75 2.65 12.44 9.14
C GLU A 75 3.76 12.95 8.22
N LEU A 76 4.54 12.03 7.64
CA LEU A 76 5.57 12.43 6.66
C LEU A 76 4.96 12.99 5.39
N ARG A 77 3.86 12.44 4.93
CA ARG A 77 3.18 12.85 3.71
C ARG A 77 1.67 12.88 3.95
N PRO A 78 1.11 14.03 4.35
CA PRO A 78 -0.33 14.12 4.58
C PRO A 78 -1.19 13.77 3.37
N SER A 79 -0.65 13.88 2.16
CA SER A 79 -1.38 13.47 0.95
C SER A 79 -1.67 11.98 0.92
N LEU A 80 -1.01 11.19 1.76
CA LEU A 80 -1.22 9.74 1.85
C LEU A 80 -2.32 9.35 2.85
N VAL A 81 -2.93 10.30 3.53
CA VAL A 81 -4.07 10.00 4.40
C VAL A 81 -5.18 9.35 3.55
N GLY A 82 -5.63 8.17 3.99
CA GLY A 82 -6.63 7.40 3.25
C GLY A 82 -6.09 6.68 2.02
N ARG A 83 -4.79 6.73 1.78
CA ARG A 83 -4.17 6.11 0.60
C ARG A 83 -3.14 5.04 0.96
N VAL A 84 -3.17 4.54 2.18
CA VAL A 84 -2.36 3.40 2.60
C VAL A 84 -3.27 2.18 2.66
N LEU A 85 -3.00 1.20 1.80
CA LEU A 85 -3.73 -0.07 1.80
C LEU A 85 -2.89 -1.11 2.51
N VAL A 86 -3.42 -1.66 3.59
CA VAL A 86 -2.71 -2.64 4.41
C VAL A 86 -3.04 -4.04 3.92
N ILE A 87 -2.01 -4.87 3.76
CA ILE A 87 -2.17 -6.28 3.44
C ILE A 87 -2.02 -7.06 4.75
N THR A 88 -3.09 -7.74 5.18
CA THR A 88 -3.10 -8.53 6.41
C THR A 88 -2.76 -9.98 6.10
N GLY A 89 -2.55 -10.80 7.15
CA GLY A 89 -2.32 -12.23 6.97
C GLY A 89 -3.55 -12.93 6.41
N GLU A 90 -3.38 -14.20 6.02
CA GLU A 90 -4.48 -15.01 5.49
C GLU A 90 -5.58 -15.20 6.52
N VAL A 91 -5.18 -15.41 7.78
CA VAL A 91 -6.12 -15.43 8.90
C VAL A 91 -5.90 -14.14 9.66
N SER A 92 -6.85 -13.24 9.51
CA SER A 92 -6.71 -11.91 10.11
C SER A 92 -6.89 -12.00 11.62
N ASP A 93 -5.96 -11.39 12.35
CA ASP A 93 -6.08 -11.24 13.78
C ASP A 93 -7.22 -10.26 14.09
N PRO A 94 -8.23 -10.67 14.88
CA PRO A 94 -9.37 -9.79 15.17
C PRO A 94 -8.99 -8.44 15.78
N THR A 95 -7.95 -8.42 16.62
CA THR A 95 -7.49 -7.16 17.22
C THR A 95 -6.92 -6.23 16.17
N THR A 96 -6.15 -6.77 15.24
CA THR A 96 -5.59 -5.97 14.14
C THR A 96 -6.68 -5.42 13.24
N VAL A 97 -7.65 -6.27 12.87
CA VAL A 97 -8.76 -5.85 12.01
C VAL A 97 -9.58 -4.75 12.70
N GLU A 98 -9.89 -4.93 13.98
CA GLU A 98 -10.65 -3.94 14.74
C GLU A 98 -9.92 -2.60 14.76
N MET A 99 -8.63 -2.63 14.96
CA MET A 99 -7.82 -1.41 15.00
C MET A 99 -7.82 -0.71 13.64
N LEU A 100 -7.65 -1.47 12.53
CA LEU A 100 -7.66 -0.89 11.20
C LEU A 100 -9.02 -0.28 10.87
N GLU A 101 -10.09 -0.96 11.26
CA GLU A 101 -11.45 -0.43 11.03
C GLU A 101 -11.71 0.81 11.86
N ARG A 102 -11.28 0.83 13.12
CA ARG A 102 -11.43 1.99 13.98
C ARG A 102 -10.66 3.20 13.47
N CYS A 103 -9.51 2.97 12.87
CA CYS A 103 -8.68 4.04 12.29
C CYS A 103 -9.06 4.38 10.85
N ALA A 104 -10.08 3.72 10.30
CA ALA A 104 -10.53 3.90 8.92
C ALA A 104 -9.42 3.64 7.90
N VAL A 105 -8.57 2.64 8.16
CA VAL A 105 -7.50 2.24 7.28
C VAL A 105 -8.00 1.09 6.39
N PRO A 106 -7.97 1.24 5.06
CA PRO A 106 -8.37 0.15 4.18
C PRO A 106 -7.38 -1.02 4.28
N TYR A 107 -7.90 -2.23 4.23
CA TYR A 107 -7.06 -3.42 4.31
C TYR A 107 -7.61 -4.53 3.41
N ILE A 108 -6.74 -5.47 3.06
CA ILE A 108 -7.08 -6.60 2.22
C ILE A 108 -6.31 -7.83 2.73
N PRO A 109 -6.97 -8.98 2.93
CA PRO A 109 -6.26 -10.21 3.30
C PRO A 109 -5.32 -10.66 2.18
N ARG A 110 -4.17 -11.21 2.55
CA ARG A 110 -3.15 -11.61 1.57
C ARG A 110 -3.69 -12.54 0.50
N ASN A 111 -4.53 -13.51 0.89
CA ASN A 111 -5.07 -14.46 -0.06
C ASN A 111 -6.12 -13.87 -1.01
N ARG A 112 -6.50 -12.61 -0.80
CA ARG A 112 -7.46 -11.91 -1.66
C ARG A 112 -6.81 -10.88 -2.57
N VAL A 113 -5.48 -10.69 -2.46
CA VAL A 113 -4.80 -9.64 -3.21
C VAL A 113 -4.98 -9.82 -4.71
N THR A 114 -4.80 -11.02 -5.22
CA THR A 114 -4.88 -11.27 -6.66
C THR A 114 -6.26 -10.96 -7.22
N SER A 115 -7.32 -11.27 -6.48
CA SER A 115 -8.69 -11.05 -6.96
C SER A 115 -9.22 -9.66 -6.64
N ASP A 116 -8.80 -9.06 -5.52
CA ASP A 116 -9.49 -7.88 -4.99
C ASP A 116 -8.65 -6.60 -5.00
N LEU A 117 -7.37 -6.67 -5.39
CA LEU A 117 -6.49 -5.49 -5.32
C LEU A 117 -7.05 -4.31 -6.10
N TRP A 118 -7.54 -4.54 -7.31
CA TRP A 118 -8.08 -3.47 -8.16
C TRP A 118 -9.22 -2.71 -7.48
N GLY A 119 -10.16 -3.48 -6.91
CA GLY A 119 -11.32 -2.86 -6.26
C GLY A 119 -10.96 -2.00 -5.06
N HIS A 120 -9.90 -2.37 -4.33
CA HIS A 120 -9.43 -1.60 -3.19
C HIS A 120 -8.56 -0.43 -3.61
N LEU A 121 -7.74 -0.61 -4.64
CA LEU A 121 -6.75 0.39 -5.02
C LEU A 121 -7.37 1.52 -5.85
N THR A 122 -8.34 1.20 -6.70
CA THR A 122 -8.96 2.18 -7.58
C THR A 122 -9.47 3.42 -6.86
N PRO A 123 -10.23 3.30 -5.76
CA PRO A 123 -10.68 4.48 -5.03
C PRO A 123 -9.53 5.29 -4.43
N LEU A 124 -8.47 4.61 -3.99
CA LEU A 124 -7.33 5.30 -3.37
C LEU A 124 -6.56 6.13 -4.38
N LEU A 125 -6.52 5.69 -5.63
CA LEU A 125 -5.81 6.41 -6.69
C LEU A 125 -6.68 7.45 -7.39
N GLY A 126 -7.96 7.52 -7.05
CA GLY A 126 -8.87 8.48 -7.67
C GLY A 126 -9.26 8.13 -9.09
N PHE A 127 -9.10 6.86 -9.49
CA PHE A 127 -9.56 6.42 -10.80
C PHE A 127 -11.08 6.37 -10.83
N ALA A 128 -11.66 6.74 -11.97
CA ALA A 128 -13.08 6.57 -12.20
C ALA A 128 -13.41 5.08 -12.23
N SER A 129 -14.45 4.70 -11.51
CA SER A 129 -14.90 3.31 -11.48
C SER A 129 -15.80 3.04 -12.68
#